data_45dd91f363064284e21ff9008fbab1fe
#
_entry.id   45dd91f363064284e21ff9008fbab1fe
#
_cell.length_a   1.000
_cell.length_b   1.000
_cell.length_c   1.000
_cell.angle_alpha   90.00
_cell.angle_beta   90.00
_cell.angle_gamma   90.00
#
_symmetry.space_group_name_H-M   'P 1'
#
loop_
_entity.id
_entity.type
_entity.pdbx_description
1 polymer ?
#
loop_
_entity_poly.entity_id
_entity_poly.type
_entity_poly.pdbx_seq_one_letter_code
_entity_poly.pdbx_strand_id
1 'polypeptide(L)'
;MSQKPDKVIYTMMGVGKYYDKKPVLQDISLGYFYGAKIGVIGLNGSGKSSLLRIMAGVDREFVGQTILSPGYSTGFLEQEPGLDDSKTVRQVVEEGVREIVDLLKEYEKINEKFAEPMSDEEMNKLLERQGRVQEKLDAAGAWDLDSRLEMAMDALRCPPGDTPVRILSGGERRRVAL
;
A
#
# COMPACT_ATOMS: atom_id res chain seq x y z
N MET A 1 21.20 6.84 0.52
CA MET A 1 21.38 7.72 1.70
C MET A 1 21.09 6.90 2.94
N SER A 2 22.06 6.68 3.82
CA SER A 2 21.86 6.00 5.11
C SER A 2 20.94 6.87 5.96
N GLN A 3 19.70 6.43 6.20
CA GLN A 3 18.77 7.14 7.07
C GLN A 3 19.25 6.96 8.51
N LYS A 4 19.42 8.08 9.23
CA LYS A 4 19.89 8.07 10.61
C LYS A 4 18.85 7.36 11.51
N PRO A 5 19.28 6.41 12.36
CA PRO A 5 18.36 5.64 13.22
C PRO A 5 17.57 6.48 14.24
N ASP A 6 17.94 7.74 14.45
CA ASP A 6 17.32 8.63 15.45
C ASP A 6 16.26 9.58 14.90
N LYS A 7 15.79 9.35 13.65
CA LYS A 7 14.75 10.22 13.07
C LYS A 7 13.37 9.77 13.51
N VAL A 8 12.63 10.66 14.20
CA VAL A 8 11.20 10.48 14.48
C VAL A 8 10.44 10.66 13.18
N ILE A 9 9.67 9.66 12.78
CA ILE A 9 8.89 9.65 11.54
C ILE A 9 7.39 9.86 11.76
N TYR A 10 6.91 9.55 12.97
CA TYR A 10 5.52 9.73 13.35
C TYR A 10 5.41 10.16 14.82
N THR A 11 4.54 11.12 15.12
CA THR A 11 4.32 11.62 16.46
C THR A 11 2.83 11.69 16.76
N MET A 12 2.46 11.30 17.97
CA MET A 12 1.14 11.52 18.58
C MET A 12 1.31 12.43 19.79
N MET A 13 0.41 13.41 19.95
CA MET A 13 0.44 14.37 21.08
C MET A 13 -0.96 14.50 21.67
N GLY A 14 -1.11 14.11 22.95
CA GLY A 14 -2.35 14.22 23.70
C GLY A 14 -3.54 13.51 23.05
N VAL A 15 -3.30 12.38 22.37
CA VAL A 15 -4.35 11.69 21.62
C VAL A 15 -5.32 11.00 22.58
N GLY A 16 -6.61 11.36 22.44
CA GLY A 16 -7.73 10.77 23.15
C GLY A 16 -8.84 10.32 22.21
N LYS A 17 -9.46 9.17 22.50
CA LYS A 17 -10.64 8.66 21.78
C LYS A 17 -11.74 8.32 22.76
N TYR A 18 -12.95 8.74 22.41
CA TYR A 18 -14.14 8.53 23.23
C TYR A 18 -15.24 7.89 22.37
N TYR A 19 -15.95 6.93 22.94
CA TYR A 19 -17.21 6.39 22.39
C TYR A 19 -18.32 6.63 23.41
N ASP A 20 -19.38 7.32 23.03
CA ASP A 20 -20.50 7.67 23.90
C ASP A 20 -20.06 8.25 25.26
N LYS A 21 -19.11 9.19 25.22
CA LYS A 21 -18.48 9.82 26.39
C LYS A 21 -17.59 8.89 27.26
N LYS A 22 -17.45 7.61 26.91
CA LYS A 22 -16.51 6.71 27.57
C LYS A 22 -15.13 6.81 26.94
N PRO A 23 -14.10 7.09 27.73
CA PRO A 23 -12.74 7.14 27.22
C PRO A 23 -12.24 5.74 26.85
N VAL A 24 -11.67 5.61 25.66
CA VAL A 24 -10.98 4.40 25.18
C VAL A 24 -9.48 4.62 25.09
N LEU A 25 -9.10 5.84 24.70
CA LEU A 25 -7.71 6.30 24.74
C LEU A 25 -7.71 7.65 25.48
N GLN A 26 -6.70 7.87 26.32
CA GLN A 26 -6.55 9.12 27.08
C GLN A 26 -5.11 9.56 27.05
N ASP A 27 -4.88 10.80 26.60
CA ASP A 27 -3.60 11.51 26.66
C ASP A 27 -2.40 10.70 26.17
N ILE A 28 -2.56 10.05 25.00
CA ILE A 28 -1.50 9.24 24.39
C ILE A 28 -0.52 10.18 23.68
N SER A 29 0.72 10.23 24.16
CA SER A 29 1.81 10.98 23.56
C SER A 29 2.98 10.04 23.29
N LEU A 30 3.27 9.80 21.99
CA LEU A 30 4.24 8.82 21.53
C LEU A 30 5.01 9.35 20.32
N GLY A 31 6.29 9.01 20.24
CA GLY A 31 7.15 9.26 19.08
C GLY A 31 7.68 7.93 18.51
N TYR A 32 7.62 7.79 17.19
CA TYR A 32 8.06 6.58 16.50
C TYR A 32 9.29 6.88 15.66
N PHE A 33 10.36 6.15 15.93
CA PHE A 33 11.60 6.27 15.17
C PHE A 33 11.58 5.43 13.91
N TYR A 34 12.33 5.88 12.91
CA TYR A 34 12.53 5.11 11.69
C TYR A 34 13.10 3.72 11.99
N GLY A 35 12.52 2.69 11.37
CA GLY A 35 12.95 1.29 11.54
C GLY A 35 12.53 0.63 12.85
N ALA A 36 11.86 1.35 13.77
CA ALA A 36 11.38 0.77 15.02
C ALA A 36 10.26 -0.25 14.75
N LYS A 37 10.36 -1.43 15.38
CA LYS A 37 9.29 -2.44 15.41
C LYS A 37 8.61 -2.36 16.78
N ILE A 38 7.33 -1.99 16.81
CA ILE A 38 6.60 -1.68 18.03
C ILE A 38 5.40 -2.61 18.15
N GLY A 39 5.29 -3.31 19.28
CA GLY A 39 4.13 -4.13 19.63
C GLY A 39 3.19 -3.37 20.56
N VAL A 40 1.88 -3.45 20.27
CA VAL A 40 0.83 -2.92 21.15
C VAL A 40 0.15 -4.09 21.85
N ILE A 41 0.29 -4.16 23.18
CA ILE A 41 -0.22 -5.26 24.00
C ILE A 41 -1.30 -4.71 24.95
N GLY A 42 -2.33 -5.51 25.22
CA GLY A 42 -3.41 -5.18 26.14
C GLY A 42 -4.61 -6.11 26.00
N LEU A 43 -5.54 -6.04 26.95
CA LEU A 43 -6.77 -6.83 26.94
C LEU A 43 -7.68 -6.49 25.76
N ASN A 44 -8.65 -7.35 25.48
CA ASN A 44 -9.68 -7.03 24.48
C ASN A 44 -10.49 -5.82 24.96
N GLY A 45 -10.80 -4.90 24.03
CA GLY A 45 -11.47 -3.63 24.36
C GLY A 45 -10.57 -2.52 24.92
N SER A 46 -9.26 -2.73 25.11
CA SER A 46 -8.34 -1.71 25.63
C SER A 46 -7.95 -0.59 24.62
N GLY A 47 -8.57 -0.53 23.44
CA GLY A 47 -8.34 0.53 22.49
C GLY A 47 -7.20 0.31 21.49
N LYS A 48 -6.56 -0.86 21.46
CA LYS A 48 -5.44 -1.17 20.54
C LYS A 48 -5.80 -0.90 19.08
N SER A 49 -6.92 -1.42 18.61
CA SER A 49 -7.38 -1.22 17.23
C SER A 49 -7.72 0.24 16.94
N SER A 50 -8.30 0.97 17.90
CA SER A 50 -8.57 2.41 17.78
C SER A 50 -7.27 3.19 17.65
N LEU A 51 -6.25 2.88 18.45
CA LEU A 51 -4.92 3.49 18.36
C LEU A 51 -4.30 3.28 16.97
N LEU A 52 -4.29 2.05 16.49
CA LEU A 52 -3.72 1.71 15.18
C LEU A 52 -4.49 2.38 14.02
N ARG A 53 -5.83 2.46 14.10
CA ARG A 53 -6.65 3.16 13.09
C ARG A 53 -6.40 4.67 13.07
N ILE A 54 -6.19 5.30 14.23
CA ILE A 54 -5.80 6.71 14.32
C ILE A 54 -4.42 6.91 13.70
N MET A 55 -3.45 6.06 14.05
CA MET A 55 -2.09 6.11 13.48
C MET A 55 -2.09 5.97 11.96
N ALA A 56 -2.95 5.13 11.42
CA ALA A 56 -3.11 4.91 9.98
C ALA A 56 -3.86 6.04 9.26
N GLY A 57 -4.45 6.99 10.01
CA GLY A 57 -5.30 8.04 9.44
C GLY A 57 -6.68 7.56 8.98
N VAL A 58 -7.05 6.32 9.30
CA VAL A 58 -8.37 5.72 9.01
C VAL A 58 -9.43 6.28 9.94
N ASP A 59 -9.13 6.41 11.24
CA ASP A 59 -9.99 7.08 12.22
C ASP A 59 -9.49 8.51 12.43
N ARG A 60 -10.33 9.48 12.12
CA ARG A 60 -10.02 10.92 12.24
C ARG A 60 -10.81 11.59 13.36
N GLU A 61 -11.68 10.88 14.05
CA GLU A 61 -12.50 11.37 15.14
C GLU A 61 -11.80 11.15 16.49
N PHE A 62 -10.80 11.95 16.80
CA PHE A 62 -10.04 11.89 18.04
C PHE A 62 -9.67 13.29 18.53
N VAL A 63 -9.30 13.41 19.80
CA VAL A 63 -8.72 14.62 20.39
C VAL A 63 -7.20 14.53 20.32
N GLY A 64 -6.51 15.66 20.25
CA GLY A 64 -5.05 15.71 20.14
C GLY A 64 -4.58 15.82 18.69
N GLN A 65 -3.32 15.49 18.44
CA GLN A 65 -2.69 15.65 17.13
C GLN A 65 -1.86 14.42 16.75
N THR A 66 -1.82 14.14 15.45
CA THR A 66 -0.91 13.16 14.85
C THR A 66 -0.13 13.83 13.72
N ILE A 67 1.17 13.57 13.65
CA ILE A 67 2.06 14.16 12.65
C ILE A 67 2.88 13.05 12.01
N LEU A 68 2.70 12.85 10.72
CA LEU A 68 3.57 12.03 9.88
C LEU A 68 4.64 12.92 9.25
N SER A 69 5.90 12.55 9.37
CA SER A 69 6.99 13.31 8.76
C SER A 69 6.90 13.32 7.24
N PRO A 70 7.24 14.43 6.57
CA PRO A 70 7.23 14.51 5.11
C PRO A 70 8.08 13.42 4.45
N GLY A 71 7.56 12.85 3.34
CA GLY A 71 8.22 11.78 2.59
C GLY A 71 7.96 10.38 3.12
N TYR A 72 7.08 10.22 4.11
CA TYR A 72 6.61 8.92 4.60
C TYR A 72 5.13 8.73 4.29
N SER A 73 4.72 7.48 4.17
CA SER A 73 3.32 7.06 4.02
C SER A 73 2.98 6.03 5.09
N THR A 74 1.69 5.87 5.37
CA THR A 74 1.17 4.83 6.26
C THR A 74 0.37 3.81 5.46
N GLY A 75 0.59 2.52 5.73
CA GLY A 75 -0.27 1.43 5.29
C GLY A 75 -0.99 0.83 6.50
N PHE A 76 -2.19 0.34 6.30
CA PHE A 76 -2.98 -0.31 7.34
C PHE A 76 -3.50 -1.66 6.86
N LEU A 77 -3.05 -2.73 7.51
CA LEU A 77 -3.59 -4.06 7.28
C LEU A 77 -4.70 -4.33 8.29
N GLU A 78 -5.92 -4.45 7.83
CA GLU A 78 -7.05 -4.81 8.67
C GLU A 78 -6.95 -6.27 9.17
N GLN A 79 -7.57 -6.52 10.32
CA GLN A 79 -7.63 -7.89 10.87
C GLN A 79 -8.44 -8.82 9.96
N GLU A 80 -9.47 -8.28 9.32
CA GLU A 80 -10.29 -8.96 8.30
C GLU A 80 -10.33 -8.07 7.06
N PRO A 81 -9.36 -8.22 6.13
CA PRO A 81 -9.31 -7.36 4.96
C PRO A 81 -10.49 -7.62 4.03
N GLY A 82 -11.18 -6.54 3.67
CA GLY A 82 -12.29 -6.55 2.71
C GLY A 82 -11.75 -6.65 1.29
N LEU A 83 -11.40 -7.85 0.83
CA LEU A 83 -11.01 -8.09 -0.55
C LEU A 83 -12.24 -8.23 -1.45
N ASP A 84 -12.11 -7.82 -2.71
CA ASP A 84 -13.16 -7.96 -3.71
C ASP A 84 -13.32 -9.42 -4.14
N ASP A 85 -14.45 -10.02 -3.78
CA ASP A 85 -14.77 -11.43 -4.04
C ASP A 85 -14.92 -11.75 -5.55
N SER A 86 -15.07 -10.75 -6.41
CA SER A 86 -15.15 -10.92 -7.85
C SER A 86 -13.79 -11.12 -8.53
N LYS A 87 -12.70 -10.90 -7.81
CA LYS A 87 -11.32 -10.94 -8.30
C LYS A 87 -10.62 -12.26 -8.01
N THR A 88 -9.47 -12.43 -8.67
CA THR A 88 -8.51 -13.48 -8.35
C THR A 88 -7.41 -12.93 -7.41
N VAL A 89 -6.66 -13.83 -6.79
CA VAL A 89 -5.50 -13.48 -5.94
C VAL A 89 -4.54 -12.56 -6.69
N ARG A 90 -4.19 -12.88 -7.94
CA ARG A 90 -3.28 -12.08 -8.78
C ARG A 90 -3.81 -10.67 -8.98
N GLN A 91 -5.09 -10.52 -9.30
CA GLN A 91 -5.70 -9.22 -9.52
C GLN A 91 -5.68 -8.34 -8.26
N VAL A 92 -5.88 -8.93 -7.08
CA VAL A 92 -5.78 -8.19 -5.81
C VAL A 92 -4.35 -7.76 -5.53
N VAL A 93 -3.37 -8.64 -5.72
CA VAL A 93 -1.95 -8.31 -5.52
C VAL A 93 -1.50 -7.20 -6.47
N GLU A 94 -1.94 -7.23 -7.73
CA GLU A 94 -1.65 -6.19 -8.73
C GLU A 94 -2.24 -4.82 -8.36
N GLU A 95 -3.33 -4.77 -7.59
CA GLU A 95 -3.87 -3.50 -7.10
C GLU A 95 -2.91 -2.75 -6.19
N GLY A 96 -2.09 -3.46 -5.41
CA GLY A 96 -1.06 -2.85 -4.56
C GLY A 96 0.05 -2.14 -5.35
N VAL A 97 0.22 -2.49 -6.62
CA VAL A 97 1.22 -1.92 -7.55
C VAL A 97 0.57 -1.36 -8.82
N ARG A 98 -0.69 -0.95 -8.72
CA ARG A 98 -1.53 -0.54 -9.84
C ARG A 98 -0.89 0.52 -10.73
N GLU A 99 -0.23 1.52 -10.14
CA GLU A 99 0.43 2.57 -10.91
C GLU A 99 1.49 2.01 -11.86
N ILE A 100 2.24 1.00 -11.40
CA ILE A 100 3.28 0.35 -12.22
C ILE A 100 2.64 -0.53 -13.30
N VAL A 101 1.62 -1.29 -12.93
CA VAL A 101 0.85 -2.13 -13.88
C VAL A 101 0.23 -1.27 -14.98
N ASP A 102 -0.35 -0.13 -14.63
CA ASP A 102 -0.95 0.78 -15.60
C ASP A 102 0.11 1.40 -16.53
N LEU A 103 1.31 1.71 -16.02
CA LEU A 103 2.44 2.18 -16.85
C LEU A 103 2.93 1.09 -17.83
N LEU A 104 3.03 -0.16 -17.38
CA LEU A 104 3.40 -1.28 -18.26
C LEU A 104 2.38 -1.47 -19.38
N LYS A 105 1.09 -1.45 -19.06
CA LYS A 105 0.01 -1.52 -20.05
C LYS A 105 0.01 -0.33 -21.02
N GLU A 106 0.36 0.86 -20.52
CA GLU A 106 0.50 2.04 -21.38
C GLU A 106 1.67 1.86 -22.36
N TYR A 107 2.80 1.34 -21.89
CA TYR A 107 3.97 1.08 -22.71
C TYR A 107 3.67 0.05 -23.80
N GLU A 108 2.98 -1.04 -23.47
CA GLU A 108 2.55 -2.06 -24.44
C GLU A 108 1.63 -1.45 -25.52
N LYS A 109 0.62 -0.69 -25.13
CA LYS A 109 -0.29 0.01 -26.06
C LYS A 109 0.43 1.00 -26.98
N ILE A 110 1.48 1.66 -26.48
CA ILE A 110 2.30 2.54 -27.31
C ILE A 110 3.07 1.71 -28.35
N ASN A 111 3.65 0.58 -27.93
CA ASN A 111 4.39 -0.31 -28.83
C ASN A 111 3.47 -0.93 -29.92
N GLU A 112 2.26 -1.34 -29.57
CA GLU A 112 1.26 -1.81 -30.52
C GLU A 112 0.94 -0.76 -31.59
N LYS A 113 0.82 0.52 -31.19
CA LYS A 113 0.50 1.62 -32.11
C LYS A 113 1.58 1.88 -33.16
N PHE A 114 2.84 1.56 -32.91
CA PHE A 114 3.89 1.70 -33.91
C PHE A 114 3.70 0.79 -35.13
N ALA A 115 2.87 -0.26 -35.04
CA ALA A 115 2.52 -1.13 -36.18
C ALA A 115 1.43 -0.50 -37.07
N GLU A 116 0.78 0.57 -36.65
CA GLU A 116 -0.26 1.26 -37.41
C GLU A 116 0.34 2.34 -38.34
N PRO A 117 -0.21 2.54 -39.55
CA PRO A 117 0.20 3.65 -40.40
C PRO A 117 -0.07 5.01 -39.72
N MET A 118 0.91 5.87 -39.63
CA MET A 118 0.78 7.19 -39.00
C MET A 118 1.65 8.24 -39.72
N SER A 119 1.35 9.51 -39.49
CA SER A 119 2.15 10.62 -39.97
C SER A 119 3.45 10.80 -39.15
N ASP A 120 4.44 11.50 -39.75
CA ASP A 120 5.70 11.81 -39.06
C ASP A 120 5.47 12.60 -37.74
N GLU A 121 4.45 13.46 -37.72
CA GLU A 121 4.11 14.23 -36.50
C GLU A 121 3.53 13.33 -35.42
N GLU A 122 2.67 12.37 -35.76
CA GLU A 122 2.11 11.40 -34.82
C GLU A 122 3.20 10.45 -34.32
N MET A 123 4.09 10.00 -35.19
CA MET A 123 5.24 9.20 -34.84
C MET A 123 6.12 9.89 -33.78
N ASN A 124 6.46 11.16 -34.01
CA ASN A 124 7.29 11.91 -33.06
C ASN A 124 6.61 12.06 -31.70
N LYS A 125 5.30 12.35 -31.64
CA LYS A 125 4.53 12.44 -30.39
C LYS A 125 4.49 11.09 -29.67
N LEU A 126 4.38 10.00 -30.42
CA LEU A 126 4.34 8.65 -29.84
C LEU A 126 5.70 8.27 -29.25
N LEU A 127 6.80 8.60 -29.93
CA LEU A 127 8.18 8.38 -29.45
C LEU A 127 8.46 9.18 -28.16
N GLU A 128 8.05 10.45 -28.10
CA GLU A 128 8.20 11.25 -26.88
C GLU A 128 7.40 10.67 -25.71
N ARG A 129 6.20 10.15 -26.00
CA ARG A 129 5.35 9.53 -24.97
C ARG A 129 5.97 8.22 -24.50
N GLN A 130 6.48 7.39 -25.39
CA GLN A 130 7.19 6.16 -25.07
C GLN A 130 8.38 6.43 -24.15
N GLY A 131 9.23 7.40 -24.50
CA GLY A 131 10.40 7.77 -23.70
C GLY A 131 10.01 8.18 -22.27
N ARG A 132 8.97 9.01 -22.11
CA ARG A 132 8.48 9.41 -20.78
C ARG A 132 7.95 8.25 -19.94
N VAL A 133 7.25 7.29 -20.55
CA VAL A 133 6.74 6.10 -19.86
C VAL A 133 7.89 5.18 -19.50
N GLN A 134 8.84 4.99 -20.42
CA GLN A 134 10.03 4.17 -20.18
C GLN A 134 10.88 4.70 -19.02
N GLU A 135 11.15 6.01 -18.95
CA GLU A 135 11.86 6.63 -17.82
C GLU A 135 11.21 6.34 -16.47
N LYS A 136 9.87 6.35 -16.41
CA LYS A 136 9.12 6.03 -15.19
C LYS A 136 9.24 4.55 -14.82
N LEU A 137 9.16 3.67 -15.81
CA LEU A 137 9.31 2.22 -15.61
C LEU A 137 10.73 1.87 -15.14
N ASP A 138 11.75 2.48 -15.74
CA ASP A 138 13.14 2.33 -15.35
C ASP A 138 13.38 2.80 -13.89
N ALA A 139 12.84 3.97 -13.55
CA ALA A 139 12.94 4.52 -12.20
C ALA A 139 12.23 3.65 -11.13
N ALA A 140 11.14 2.96 -11.52
CA ALA A 140 10.40 2.04 -10.66
C ALA A 140 10.99 0.62 -10.64
N GLY A 141 11.98 0.29 -11.50
CA GLY A 141 12.50 -1.07 -11.69
C GLY A 141 11.38 -2.05 -12.07
N ALA A 142 10.52 -1.64 -13.04
CA ALA A 142 9.24 -2.31 -13.30
C ALA A 142 9.33 -3.50 -14.26
N TRP A 143 10.44 -3.69 -14.95
CA TRP A 143 10.57 -4.69 -16.03
C TRP A 143 10.50 -6.15 -15.55
N ASP A 144 10.80 -6.39 -14.29
CA ASP A 144 10.73 -7.71 -13.64
C ASP A 144 9.56 -7.81 -12.62
N LEU A 145 8.54 -6.94 -12.76
CA LEU A 145 7.44 -6.84 -11.81
C LEU A 145 6.75 -8.19 -11.58
N ASP A 146 6.48 -8.94 -12.64
CA ASP A 146 5.82 -10.25 -12.55
C ASP A 146 6.60 -11.23 -11.68
N SER A 147 7.90 -11.36 -11.92
CA SER A 147 8.77 -12.23 -11.11
C SER A 147 8.83 -11.79 -9.65
N ARG A 148 8.82 -10.48 -9.39
CA ARG A 148 8.80 -9.92 -8.03
C ARG A 148 7.49 -10.19 -7.31
N LEU A 149 6.36 -10.07 -8.01
CA LEU A 149 5.05 -10.40 -7.45
C LEU A 149 4.93 -11.90 -7.15
N GLU A 150 5.37 -12.77 -8.07
CA GLU A 150 5.39 -14.21 -7.83
C GLU A 150 6.26 -14.58 -6.63
N MET A 151 7.46 -14.00 -6.53
CA MET A 151 8.35 -14.22 -5.40
C MET A 151 7.71 -13.74 -4.08
N ALA A 152 7.04 -12.59 -4.07
CA ALA A 152 6.35 -12.06 -2.89
C ALA A 152 5.16 -12.96 -2.49
N MET A 153 4.36 -13.39 -3.45
CA MET A 153 3.24 -14.31 -3.22
C MET A 153 3.71 -15.66 -2.66
N ASP A 154 4.81 -16.21 -3.18
CA ASP A 154 5.41 -17.45 -2.70
C ASP A 154 5.96 -17.29 -1.27
N ALA A 155 6.71 -16.23 -1.01
CA ALA A 155 7.24 -15.92 0.32
C ALA A 155 6.14 -15.80 1.38
N LEU A 156 4.98 -15.25 1.03
CA LEU A 156 3.80 -15.14 1.89
C LEU A 156 2.93 -16.40 1.88
N ARG A 157 3.29 -17.41 1.08
CA ARG A 157 2.49 -18.63 0.87
C ARG A 157 1.04 -18.29 0.48
N CYS A 158 0.89 -17.35 -0.43
CA CYS A 158 -0.41 -17.06 -1.02
C CYS A 158 -0.93 -18.25 -1.83
N PRO A 159 -2.25 -18.42 -1.97
CA PRO A 159 -2.82 -19.34 -2.96
C PRO A 159 -2.39 -18.95 -4.40
N PRO A 160 -2.48 -19.89 -5.36
CA PRO A 160 -2.20 -19.63 -6.77
C PRO A 160 -2.91 -18.36 -7.28
N GLY A 161 -2.26 -17.61 -8.17
CA GLY A 161 -2.73 -16.31 -8.63
C GLY A 161 -4.10 -16.32 -9.32
N ASP A 162 -4.50 -17.43 -9.92
CA ASP A 162 -5.79 -17.64 -10.58
C ASP A 162 -6.92 -18.03 -9.60
N THR A 163 -6.59 -18.26 -8.31
CA THR A 163 -7.58 -18.64 -7.30
C THR A 163 -8.58 -17.50 -7.06
N PRO A 164 -9.91 -17.76 -7.14
CA PRO A 164 -10.92 -16.75 -6.84
C PRO A 164 -10.89 -16.33 -5.35
N VAL A 165 -10.94 -15.05 -5.08
CA VAL A 165 -10.90 -14.50 -3.70
C VAL A 165 -12.03 -15.02 -2.82
N ARG A 166 -13.22 -15.26 -3.40
CA ARG A 166 -14.41 -15.72 -2.68
C ARG A 166 -14.26 -17.05 -1.96
N ILE A 167 -13.31 -17.92 -2.41
CA ILE A 167 -13.10 -19.25 -1.78
C ILE A 167 -11.97 -19.26 -0.76
N LEU A 168 -11.27 -18.13 -0.56
CA LEU A 168 -10.14 -18.01 0.35
C LEU A 168 -10.59 -18.08 1.82
N SER A 169 -9.85 -18.82 2.63
CA SER A 169 -9.95 -18.78 4.09
C SER A 169 -9.52 -17.40 4.63
N GLY A 170 -9.93 -17.04 5.84
CA GLY A 170 -9.54 -15.78 6.47
C GLY A 170 -8.02 -15.59 6.60
N GLY A 171 -7.27 -16.66 6.80
CA GLY A 171 -5.80 -16.64 6.84
C GLY A 171 -5.19 -16.38 5.47
N GLU A 172 -5.74 -16.93 4.41
CA GLU A 172 -5.32 -16.69 3.03
C GLU A 172 -5.63 -15.26 2.59
N ARG A 173 -6.83 -14.76 2.90
CA ARG A 173 -7.21 -13.35 2.65
C ARG A 173 -6.21 -12.38 3.27
N ARG A 174 -5.77 -12.64 4.51
CA ARG A 174 -4.76 -11.79 5.18
C ARG A 174 -3.41 -11.82 4.48
N ARG A 175 -2.96 -12.99 4.00
CA ARG A 175 -1.70 -13.12 3.27
C ARG A 175 -1.74 -12.42 1.92
N VAL A 176 -2.87 -12.48 1.23
CA VAL A 176 -3.09 -11.80 -0.05
C VAL A 176 -3.19 -10.28 0.11
N ALA A 177 -3.72 -9.79 1.24
CA ALA A 177 -3.84 -8.36 1.53
C ALA A 177 -2.53 -7.71 2.05
N LEU A 178 -1.53 -8.50 2.39
CA LEU A 178 -0.24 -8.05 2.93
C LEU A 178 0.71 -7.63 1.81
#